data_d5b1e6661d2113cc7f95ee579c16e81e
#
_entry.id   d5b1e6661d2113cc7f95ee579c16e81e
#
_cell.length_a   1.000
_cell.length_b   1.000
_cell.length_c   1.000
_cell.angle_alpha   90.00
_cell.angle_beta   90.00
_cell.angle_gamma   90.00
#
_symmetry.space_group_name_H-M   'P 1'
#
loop_
_entity.id
_entity.type
_entity.pdbx_description
1 polymer ?
#
loop_
_entity_poly.entity_id
_entity_poly.type
_entity_poly.pdbx_seq_one_letter_code
_entity_poly.pdbx_strand_id
1 'polypeptide(L)'
;MRIVVAHNRYREAQPSGENTIVDSEIAQLTAAGVEVLPFIRSSDEIPSMSKAAKALLPISPIWAPRAQHDLSRLLTEHRPDALHLHNPYPLLSPWVVRTAHRHGVPVVQTVHNYRQVCSSGIYFRDGVICQDCKGRALGVPAIKHRCYRDSAAQSALMATTLAVHRGTWRSVDRYIALTSAIADHLREYGIPDERIVVKPNSVPDPGQPAPLGDGFLYMARLSPEKGVDLLLDAWRRHPVGALGTLRVAGDGELRPLVEAAAAERPDVVYLGQLDRAGVRAAVEASAVVIAASMWHDVLPTVIIEALASGRPVLGTALGGIPYLVGADAPHEPAGTGPAEVASAVAGGGSGSGGSAMPAGIGLGEAGWVVAPEPAALAAALPVAQAGAPLLAPTARARYERTFHPDVVTKQLINIYANLPQTPRNP
;
A
#
# COMPACT_ATOMS: atom_id res chain seq x y z
N MET A 1 -15.90 -22.85 4.50
CA MET A 1 -15.94 -21.70 3.60
C MET A 1 -14.93 -21.94 2.49
N ARG A 2 -15.35 -21.73 1.25
CA ARG A 2 -14.53 -21.96 0.04
C ARG A 2 -14.44 -20.66 -0.75
N ILE A 3 -13.23 -20.15 -0.99
CA ILE A 3 -12.99 -18.84 -1.61
C ILE A 3 -12.09 -19.00 -2.83
N VAL A 4 -12.51 -18.42 -3.96
CA VAL A 4 -11.62 -18.26 -5.12
C VAL A 4 -10.81 -16.99 -4.94
N VAL A 5 -9.49 -17.08 -4.93
CA VAL A 5 -8.60 -15.90 -4.95
C VAL A 5 -8.11 -15.67 -6.37
N ALA A 6 -8.54 -14.56 -6.97
CA ALA A 6 -8.21 -14.19 -8.35
C ALA A 6 -7.16 -13.08 -8.39
N HIS A 7 -6.01 -13.36 -9.00
CA HIS A 7 -4.91 -12.40 -9.10
C HIS A 7 -4.08 -12.61 -10.37
N ASN A 8 -3.75 -11.51 -11.03
CA ASN A 8 -2.75 -11.50 -12.10
C ASN A 8 -1.41 -11.04 -11.54
N ARG A 9 -0.47 -11.95 -11.42
CA ARG A 9 0.88 -11.66 -10.90
C ARG A 9 1.65 -10.75 -11.85
N TYR A 10 2.38 -9.82 -11.26
CA TYR A 10 3.41 -9.09 -11.97
C TYR A 10 4.58 -10.02 -12.31
N ARG A 11 5.42 -9.60 -13.25
CA ARG A 11 6.60 -10.39 -13.65
C ARG A 11 7.54 -10.59 -12.48
N GLU A 12 8.14 -11.78 -12.40
CA GLU A 12 9.14 -12.12 -11.38
C GLU A 12 10.37 -11.21 -11.45
N ALA A 13 10.77 -10.82 -12.65
CA ALA A 13 11.83 -9.83 -12.88
C ALA A 13 11.50 -8.40 -12.39
N GLN A 14 10.25 -8.14 -11.99
CA GLN A 14 9.79 -6.87 -11.41
C GLN A 14 9.09 -7.17 -10.09
N PRO A 15 9.84 -7.38 -9.00
CA PRO A 15 9.28 -7.72 -7.70
C PRO A 15 8.17 -6.75 -7.30
N SER A 16 7.02 -7.30 -6.91
CA SER A 16 5.85 -6.53 -6.50
C SER A 16 5.41 -6.95 -5.11
N GLY A 17 5.32 -6.00 -4.20
CA GLY A 17 4.76 -6.24 -2.88
C GLY A 17 3.36 -6.83 -2.93
N GLU A 18 2.57 -6.52 -3.96
CA GLU A 18 1.22 -7.06 -4.16
C GLU A 18 1.24 -8.59 -4.34
N ASN A 19 2.17 -9.14 -5.13
CA ASN A 19 2.32 -10.60 -5.26
C ASN A 19 2.60 -11.27 -3.92
N THR A 20 3.52 -10.69 -3.13
CA THR A 20 3.90 -11.22 -1.82
C THR A 20 2.72 -11.17 -0.84
N ILE A 21 1.94 -10.10 -0.86
CA ILE A 21 0.75 -9.96 -0.01
C ILE A 21 -0.31 -11.01 -0.37
N VAL A 22 -0.58 -11.24 -1.65
CA VAL A 22 -1.57 -12.24 -2.08
C VAL A 22 -1.13 -13.64 -1.67
N ASP A 23 0.16 -14.00 -1.84
CA ASP A 23 0.69 -15.29 -1.39
C ASP A 23 0.56 -15.47 0.12
N SER A 24 0.89 -14.43 0.89
CA SER A 24 0.76 -14.42 2.35
C SER A 24 -0.70 -14.56 2.78
N GLU A 25 -1.63 -13.86 2.13
CA GLU A 25 -3.07 -13.93 2.44
C GLU A 25 -3.64 -15.33 2.14
N ILE A 26 -3.26 -15.94 1.02
CA ILE A 26 -3.65 -17.33 0.69
C ILE A 26 -3.15 -18.28 1.78
N ALA A 27 -1.89 -18.15 2.18
CA ALA A 27 -1.30 -19.01 3.22
C ALA A 27 -2.02 -18.83 4.59
N GLN A 28 -2.30 -17.58 4.98
CA GLN A 28 -2.99 -17.26 6.22
C GLN A 28 -4.44 -17.80 6.23
N LEU A 29 -5.19 -17.61 5.14
CA LEU A 29 -6.54 -18.14 5.00
C LEU A 29 -6.57 -19.67 5.08
N THR A 30 -5.62 -20.33 4.40
CA THR A 30 -5.49 -21.79 4.41
C THR A 30 -5.17 -22.30 5.83
N ALA A 31 -4.25 -21.64 6.52
CA ALA A 31 -3.90 -21.96 7.90
C ALA A 31 -5.09 -21.76 8.87
N ALA A 32 -5.98 -20.82 8.57
CA ALA A 32 -7.21 -20.56 9.32
C ALA A 32 -8.38 -21.51 8.95
N GLY A 33 -8.15 -22.52 8.09
CA GLY A 33 -9.14 -23.53 7.71
C GLY A 33 -10.10 -23.10 6.59
N VAL A 34 -9.81 -22.02 5.87
CA VAL A 34 -10.54 -21.62 4.66
C VAL A 34 -10.02 -22.44 3.47
N GLU A 35 -10.90 -23.06 2.72
CA GLU A 35 -10.55 -23.73 1.46
C GLU A 35 -10.34 -22.65 0.38
N VAL A 36 -9.08 -22.43 0.01
CA VAL A 36 -8.71 -21.43 -1.00
C VAL A 36 -8.50 -22.11 -2.35
N LEU A 37 -9.17 -21.62 -3.38
CA LEU A 37 -9.01 -22.03 -4.77
C LEU A 37 -8.26 -20.91 -5.52
N PRO A 38 -6.94 -21.07 -5.78
CA PRO A 38 -6.19 -20.03 -6.49
C PRO A 38 -6.58 -19.96 -7.96
N PHE A 39 -7.02 -18.79 -8.42
CA PHE A 39 -7.24 -18.46 -9.84
C PHE A 39 -6.19 -17.44 -10.28
N ILE A 40 -4.96 -17.91 -10.41
CA ILE A 40 -3.77 -17.08 -10.64
C ILE A 40 -3.38 -17.14 -12.12
N ARG A 41 -3.02 -15.98 -12.68
CA ARG A 41 -2.30 -15.84 -13.96
C ARG A 41 -1.00 -15.11 -13.71
N SER A 42 0.01 -15.36 -14.53
CA SER A 42 1.28 -14.62 -14.43
C SER A 42 1.57 -13.86 -15.72
N SER A 43 2.06 -12.64 -15.55
CA SER A 43 2.58 -11.84 -16.67
C SER A 43 3.83 -12.48 -17.31
N ASP A 44 4.46 -13.46 -16.65
CA ASP A 44 5.55 -14.26 -17.18
C ASP A 44 5.07 -15.31 -18.24
N GLU A 45 3.77 -15.57 -18.30
CA GLU A 45 3.18 -16.40 -19.37
C GLU A 45 3.21 -15.69 -20.73
N ILE A 46 3.25 -14.34 -20.75
CA ILE A 46 3.14 -13.55 -21.99
C ILE A 46 4.24 -13.87 -23.02
N PRO A 47 5.54 -13.99 -22.65
CA PRO A 47 6.59 -14.32 -23.61
C PRO A 47 6.40 -15.68 -24.30
N SER A 48 5.82 -16.66 -23.62
CA SER A 48 5.60 -18.03 -24.12
C SER A 48 4.31 -18.20 -24.93
N MET A 49 3.42 -17.19 -24.94
CA MET A 49 2.15 -17.24 -25.68
C MET A 49 2.38 -17.35 -27.19
N SER A 50 1.45 -18.05 -27.88
CA SER A 50 1.43 -18.12 -29.34
C SER A 50 1.26 -16.72 -29.98
N LYS A 51 1.69 -16.56 -31.24
CA LYS A 51 1.54 -15.28 -31.97
C LYS A 51 0.09 -14.80 -32.00
N ALA A 52 -0.86 -15.69 -32.19
CA ALA A 52 -2.29 -15.36 -32.18
C ALA A 52 -2.78 -14.89 -30.81
N ALA A 53 -2.32 -15.52 -29.71
CA ALA A 53 -2.65 -15.10 -28.36
C ALA A 53 -2.03 -13.73 -28.02
N LYS A 54 -0.80 -13.47 -28.47
CA LYS A 54 -0.15 -12.15 -28.30
C LYS A 54 -0.87 -11.04 -29.06
N ALA A 55 -1.41 -11.32 -30.24
CA ALA A 55 -2.20 -10.36 -31.00
C ALA A 55 -3.49 -9.93 -30.28
N LEU A 56 -4.04 -10.80 -29.42
CA LEU A 56 -5.24 -10.52 -28.61
C LEU A 56 -4.93 -9.88 -27.25
N LEU A 57 -3.66 -9.83 -26.83
CA LEU A 57 -3.26 -9.23 -25.55
C LEU A 57 -3.73 -7.78 -25.36
N PRO A 58 -3.70 -6.90 -26.37
CA PRO A 58 -4.20 -5.54 -26.20
C PRO A 58 -5.66 -5.48 -25.77
N ILE A 59 -6.49 -6.45 -26.17
CA ILE A 59 -7.92 -6.48 -25.80
C ILE A 59 -8.14 -7.17 -24.46
N SER A 60 -7.20 -7.97 -23.97
CA SER A 60 -7.37 -8.78 -22.75
C SER A 60 -7.71 -7.97 -21.50
N PRO A 61 -7.24 -6.73 -21.27
CA PRO A 61 -7.70 -5.92 -20.15
C PRO A 61 -9.20 -5.59 -20.20
N ILE A 62 -9.79 -5.51 -21.40
CA ILE A 62 -11.23 -5.31 -21.58
C ILE A 62 -11.97 -6.62 -21.41
N TRP A 63 -11.54 -7.66 -22.16
CA TRP A 63 -12.17 -8.96 -22.14
C TRP A 63 -11.17 -10.07 -22.47
N ALA A 64 -11.01 -11.02 -21.53
CA ALA A 64 -10.09 -12.14 -21.61
C ALA A 64 -10.88 -13.45 -21.72
N PRO A 65 -11.30 -13.91 -22.93
CA PRO A 65 -12.25 -15.01 -23.09
C PRO A 65 -11.79 -16.33 -22.47
N ARG A 66 -10.51 -16.67 -22.56
CA ARG A 66 -9.96 -17.88 -21.95
C ARG A 66 -10.07 -17.84 -20.42
N ALA A 67 -9.68 -16.72 -19.79
CA ALA A 67 -9.80 -16.56 -18.36
C ALA A 67 -11.27 -16.63 -17.91
N GLN A 68 -12.21 -16.07 -18.69
CA GLN A 68 -13.64 -16.15 -18.37
C GLN A 68 -14.17 -17.59 -18.48
N HIS A 69 -13.74 -18.33 -19.48
CA HIS A 69 -14.12 -19.75 -19.64
C HIS A 69 -13.57 -20.60 -18.48
N ASP A 70 -12.29 -20.46 -18.16
CA ASP A 70 -11.64 -21.20 -17.07
C ASP A 70 -12.27 -20.87 -15.71
N LEU A 71 -12.55 -19.57 -15.45
CA LEU A 71 -13.22 -19.15 -14.23
C LEU A 71 -14.64 -19.73 -14.16
N SER A 72 -15.41 -19.65 -15.25
CA SER A 72 -16.77 -20.21 -15.30
C SER A 72 -16.80 -21.70 -14.97
N ARG A 73 -15.85 -22.49 -15.52
CA ARG A 73 -15.71 -23.91 -15.21
C ARG A 73 -15.39 -24.12 -13.73
N LEU A 74 -14.42 -23.39 -13.18
CA LEU A 74 -14.05 -23.47 -11.75
C LEU A 74 -15.24 -23.15 -10.84
N LEU A 75 -16.00 -22.09 -11.15
CA LEU A 75 -17.17 -21.68 -10.36
C LEU A 75 -18.29 -22.73 -10.40
N THR A 76 -18.50 -23.38 -11.57
CA THR A 76 -19.49 -24.46 -11.71
C THR A 76 -19.09 -25.70 -10.94
N GLU A 77 -17.82 -26.11 -11.04
CA GLU A 77 -17.30 -27.33 -10.44
C GLU A 77 -17.21 -27.23 -8.91
N HIS A 78 -16.72 -26.12 -8.40
CA HIS A 78 -16.41 -26.00 -6.97
C HIS A 78 -17.45 -25.21 -6.16
N ARG A 79 -18.33 -24.45 -6.77
CA ARG A 79 -19.39 -23.64 -6.13
C ARG A 79 -18.90 -22.86 -4.92
N PRO A 80 -17.89 -21.97 -5.07
CA PRO A 80 -17.31 -21.23 -3.95
C PRO A 80 -18.32 -20.27 -3.31
N ASP A 81 -18.05 -19.86 -2.08
CA ASP A 81 -18.87 -18.91 -1.33
C ASP A 81 -18.61 -17.45 -1.76
N ALA A 82 -17.39 -17.15 -2.25
CA ALA A 82 -17.04 -15.85 -2.81
C ALA A 82 -15.87 -15.93 -3.78
N LEU A 83 -15.74 -14.90 -4.63
CA LEU A 83 -14.55 -14.60 -5.41
C LEU A 83 -13.86 -13.38 -4.79
N HIS A 84 -12.63 -13.52 -4.35
CA HIS A 84 -11.78 -12.42 -3.89
C HIS A 84 -10.84 -11.98 -5.00
N LEU A 85 -11.03 -10.78 -5.51
CA LEU A 85 -10.28 -10.21 -6.62
C LEU A 85 -9.22 -9.22 -6.08
N HIS A 86 -7.97 -9.40 -6.50
CA HIS A 86 -6.89 -8.41 -6.32
C HIS A 86 -6.63 -7.68 -7.64
N ASN A 87 -5.61 -8.06 -8.40
CA ASN A 87 -5.28 -7.43 -9.67
C ASN A 87 -5.80 -8.24 -10.86
N PRO A 88 -6.69 -7.68 -11.71
CA PRO A 88 -7.16 -8.39 -12.91
C PRO A 88 -6.29 -8.18 -14.16
N TYR A 89 -5.24 -7.34 -14.10
CA TYR A 89 -4.50 -6.91 -15.29
C TYR A 89 -3.16 -7.60 -15.47
N PRO A 90 -2.79 -7.95 -16.71
CA PRO A 90 -3.56 -7.79 -17.95
C PRO A 90 -4.39 -9.02 -18.38
N LEU A 91 -4.25 -10.21 -17.75
CA LEU A 91 -4.72 -11.48 -18.30
C LEU A 91 -6.11 -11.95 -17.80
N LEU A 92 -6.63 -11.37 -16.70
CA LEU A 92 -7.91 -11.74 -16.13
C LEU A 92 -9.07 -10.85 -16.60
N SER A 93 -8.84 -9.55 -16.78
CA SER A 93 -9.86 -8.51 -17.01
C SER A 93 -10.83 -8.34 -15.82
N PRO A 94 -11.33 -7.13 -15.55
CA PRO A 94 -12.42 -6.91 -14.58
C PRO A 94 -13.71 -7.67 -14.92
N TRP A 95 -13.82 -8.23 -16.12
CA TRP A 95 -14.96 -9.07 -16.53
C TRP A 95 -15.15 -10.29 -15.62
N VAL A 96 -14.12 -10.71 -14.87
CA VAL A 96 -14.23 -11.79 -13.85
C VAL A 96 -15.35 -11.51 -12.84
N VAL A 97 -15.60 -10.24 -12.50
CA VAL A 97 -16.71 -9.81 -11.63
C VAL A 97 -18.06 -10.22 -12.25
N ARG A 98 -18.26 -9.90 -13.54
CA ARG A 98 -19.50 -10.24 -14.24
C ARG A 98 -19.66 -11.76 -14.41
N THR A 99 -18.54 -12.48 -14.58
CA THR A 99 -18.57 -13.94 -14.66
C THR A 99 -18.97 -14.55 -13.32
N ALA A 100 -18.41 -14.06 -12.18
CA ALA A 100 -18.79 -14.52 -10.86
C ALA A 100 -20.29 -14.27 -10.58
N HIS A 101 -20.78 -13.08 -10.86
CA HIS A 101 -22.20 -12.75 -10.68
C HIS A 101 -23.15 -13.62 -11.51
N ARG A 102 -22.78 -14.00 -12.75
CA ARG A 102 -23.59 -14.93 -13.57
C ARG A 102 -23.70 -16.33 -12.94
N HIS A 103 -22.73 -16.70 -12.10
CA HIS A 103 -22.74 -17.95 -11.33
C HIS A 103 -23.31 -17.78 -9.91
N GLY A 104 -23.89 -16.61 -9.57
CA GLY A 104 -24.41 -16.34 -8.24
C GLY A 104 -23.32 -16.26 -7.15
N VAL A 105 -22.07 -15.97 -7.53
CA VAL A 105 -20.94 -15.88 -6.59
C VAL A 105 -20.64 -14.42 -6.32
N PRO A 106 -20.78 -13.94 -5.07
CA PRO A 106 -20.47 -12.56 -4.69
C PRO A 106 -18.96 -12.28 -4.81
N VAL A 107 -18.63 -11.01 -5.07
CA VAL A 107 -17.26 -10.56 -5.31
C VAL A 107 -16.78 -9.60 -4.23
N VAL A 108 -15.64 -9.92 -3.66
CA VAL A 108 -14.85 -9.01 -2.81
C VAL A 108 -13.68 -8.51 -3.63
N GLN A 109 -13.35 -7.22 -3.55
CA GLN A 109 -12.15 -6.67 -4.18
C GLN A 109 -11.27 -5.93 -3.17
N THR A 110 -10.01 -6.35 -3.04
CA THR A 110 -8.98 -5.55 -2.37
C THR A 110 -8.38 -4.55 -3.34
N VAL A 111 -8.36 -3.27 -2.94
CA VAL A 111 -7.88 -2.16 -3.77
C VAL A 111 -6.43 -1.81 -3.42
N HIS A 112 -5.51 -2.19 -4.31
CA HIS A 112 -4.07 -1.97 -4.14
C HIS A 112 -3.54 -0.71 -4.83
N ASN A 113 -4.35 -0.05 -5.65
CA ASN A 113 -3.96 1.13 -6.43
C ASN A 113 -5.20 1.88 -6.92
N TYR A 114 -5.00 3.02 -7.58
CA TYR A 114 -6.06 3.91 -8.04
C TYR A 114 -6.57 3.61 -9.48
N ARG A 115 -6.45 2.36 -9.95
CA ARG A 115 -6.83 1.98 -11.32
C ARG A 115 -8.34 1.91 -11.60
N GLN A 116 -9.17 2.34 -10.70
CA GLN A 116 -10.58 2.63 -11.03
C GLN A 116 -10.70 3.92 -11.87
N VAL A 117 -9.72 4.84 -11.75
CA VAL A 117 -9.72 6.18 -12.36
C VAL A 117 -8.42 6.48 -13.11
N CYS A 118 -7.27 6.20 -12.50
CA CYS A 118 -5.96 6.57 -13.02
C CYS A 118 -5.35 5.44 -13.85
N SER A 119 -5.00 5.69 -15.13
CA SER A 119 -4.43 4.67 -16.01
C SER A 119 -3.08 4.13 -15.52
N SER A 120 -2.21 4.96 -14.92
CA SER A 120 -0.99 4.50 -14.26
C SER A 120 -1.25 3.84 -12.90
N GLY A 121 -2.35 4.21 -12.23
CA GLY A 121 -2.75 3.69 -10.93
C GLY A 121 -2.13 4.40 -9.73
N ILE A 122 -1.39 5.47 -9.92
CA ILE A 122 -0.61 6.11 -8.84
C ILE A 122 -0.94 7.58 -8.58
N TYR A 123 -1.76 8.22 -9.41
CA TYR A 123 -2.07 9.66 -9.28
C TYR A 123 -0.82 10.56 -9.16
N PHE A 124 0.26 10.15 -9.85
CA PHE A 124 1.52 10.88 -9.84
C PHE A 124 2.07 11.03 -11.26
N ARG A 125 2.56 12.22 -11.61
CA ARG A 125 3.13 12.53 -12.92
C ARG A 125 4.01 13.78 -12.82
N ASP A 126 5.13 13.77 -13.50
CA ASP A 126 6.05 14.93 -13.61
C ASP A 126 6.45 15.48 -12.21
N GLY A 127 6.67 14.59 -11.22
CA GLY A 127 7.09 14.98 -9.89
C GLY A 127 5.96 15.50 -8.96
N VAL A 128 4.69 15.51 -9.42
CA VAL A 128 3.56 16.03 -8.65
C VAL A 128 2.35 15.11 -8.63
N ILE A 129 1.51 15.28 -7.62
CA ILE A 129 0.21 14.59 -7.53
C ILE A 129 -0.68 15.06 -8.69
N CYS A 130 -1.20 14.10 -9.48
CA CYS A 130 -2.03 14.36 -10.65
C CYS A 130 -3.42 13.75 -10.47
N GLN A 131 -4.45 14.56 -10.59
CA GLN A 131 -5.87 14.15 -10.53
C GLN A 131 -6.64 14.46 -11.82
N ASP A 132 -5.99 14.72 -12.94
CA ASP A 132 -6.60 15.20 -14.20
C ASP A 132 -7.68 14.25 -14.76
N CYS A 133 -7.61 12.95 -14.45
CA CYS A 133 -8.60 11.96 -14.91
C CYS A 133 -9.78 11.80 -13.96
N LYS A 134 -9.74 12.41 -12.76
CA LYS A 134 -10.79 12.28 -11.74
C LYS A 134 -12.09 12.93 -12.24
N GLY A 135 -13.20 12.27 -12.02
CA GLY A 135 -14.53 12.75 -12.47
C GLY A 135 -14.80 12.64 -13.97
N ARG A 136 -13.84 12.22 -14.80
CA ARG A 136 -14.02 12.11 -16.26
C ARG A 136 -14.57 10.74 -16.65
N ALA A 137 -15.41 10.72 -17.68
CA ALA A 137 -15.96 9.47 -18.23
C ALA A 137 -14.88 8.67 -18.98
N LEU A 138 -14.01 9.34 -19.70
CA LEU A 138 -12.86 8.77 -20.40
C LEU A 138 -11.60 9.52 -19.98
N GLY A 139 -10.53 8.80 -19.67
CA GLY A 139 -9.26 9.34 -19.22
C GLY A 139 -8.43 9.96 -20.36
N VAL A 140 -8.98 10.95 -21.09
CA VAL A 140 -8.28 11.67 -22.18
C VAL A 140 -6.94 12.27 -21.71
N PRO A 141 -6.82 12.87 -20.51
CA PRO A 141 -5.52 13.33 -20.04
C PRO A 141 -4.45 12.22 -19.99
N ALA A 142 -4.82 11.00 -19.61
CA ALA A 142 -3.88 9.88 -19.59
C ALA A 142 -3.34 9.53 -20.97
N ILE A 143 -4.15 9.70 -22.03
CA ILE A 143 -3.74 9.48 -23.42
C ILE A 143 -2.76 10.58 -23.86
N LYS A 144 -3.12 11.85 -23.60
CA LYS A 144 -2.32 13.03 -23.93
C LYS A 144 -0.92 12.95 -23.28
N HIS A 145 -0.87 12.55 -22.03
CA HIS A 145 0.37 12.50 -21.24
C HIS A 145 1.05 11.13 -21.24
N ARG A 146 0.58 10.16 -22.06
CA ARG A 146 1.14 8.80 -22.18
C ARG A 146 1.34 8.09 -20.83
N CYS A 147 0.40 8.27 -19.88
CA CYS A 147 0.56 7.86 -18.48
C CYS A 147 0.74 6.36 -18.28
N TYR A 148 0.39 5.50 -19.25
CA TYR A 148 0.56 4.06 -19.14
C TYR A 148 1.68 3.59 -20.06
N ARG A 149 2.80 3.15 -19.45
CA ARG A 149 4.00 2.63 -20.12
C ARG A 149 4.57 3.59 -21.18
N ASP A 150 4.47 4.87 -20.94
CA ASP A 150 4.95 5.95 -21.83
C ASP A 150 4.47 5.81 -23.30
N SER A 151 3.26 5.28 -23.48
CA SER A 151 2.66 5.00 -24.78
C SER A 151 1.25 5.56 -24.88
N ALA A 152 0.99 6.44 -25.87
CA ALA A 152 -0.36 6.96 -26.12
C ALA A 152 -1.35 5.84 -26.47
N ALA A 153 -0.94 4.85 -27.28
CA ALA A 153 -1.79 3.72 -27.65
C ALA A 153 -2.14 2.83 -26.43
N GLN A 154 -1.18 2.52 -25.56
CA GLN A 154 -1.43 1.75 -24.36
C GLN A 154 -2.24 2.55 -23.33
N SER A 155 -2.01 3.87 -23.25
CA SER A 155 -2.83 4.76 -22.41
C SER A 155 -4.27 4.84 -22.89
N ALA A 156 -4.49 4.90 -24.22
CA ALA A 156 -5.83 4.88 -24.81
C ALA A 156 -6.55 3.56 -24.52
N LEU A 157 -5.86 2.44 -24.66
CA LEU A 157 -6.40 1.12 -24.30
C LEU A 157 -6.79 1.05 -22.82
N MET A 158 -5.91 1.48 -21.92
CA MET A 158 -6.20 1.47 -20.48
C MET A 158 -7.34 2.44 -20.14
N ALA A 159 -7.35 3.65 -20.67
CA ALA A 159 -8.45 4.60 -20.46
C ALA A 159 -9.80 4.05 -20.95
N THR A 160 -9.82 3.38 -22.10
CA THR A 160 -10.99 2.68 -22.62
C THR A 160 -11.41 1.53 -21.70
N THR A 161 -10.45 0.73 -21.23
CA THR A 161 -10.70 -0.36 -20.26
C THR A 161 -11.39 0.17 -19.00
N LEU A 162 -10.88 1.25 -18.41
CA LEU A 162 -11.45 1.85 -17.21
C LEU A 162 -12.87 2.38 -17.46
N ALA A 163 -13.10 3.01 -18.62
CA ALA A 163 -14.43 3.51 -19.01
C ALA A 163 -15.44 2.38 -19.19
N VAL A 164 -15.08 1.33 -19.93
CA VAL A 164 -15.94 0.15 -20.19
C VAL A 164 -16.30 -0.57 -18.90
N HIS A 165 -15.34 -0.67 -17.95
CA HIS A 165 -15.53 -1.38 -16.69
C HIS A 165 -16.06 -0.52 -15.54
N ARG A 166 -16.42 0.75 -15.78
CA ARG A 166 -16.99 1.59 -14.72
C ARG A 166 -18.20 0.94 -14.04
N GLY A 167 -19.15 0.39 -14.85
CA GLY A 167 -20.31 -0.33 -14.32
C GLY A 167 -19.93 -1.64 -13.62
N THR A 168 -18.90 -2.34 -14.11
CA THR A 168 -18.39 -3.56 -13.48
C THR A 168 -17.81 -3.27 -12.10
N TRP A 169 -16.99 -2.22 -11.97
CA TRP A 169 -16.45 -1.83 -10.67
C TRP A 169 -17.55 -1.41 -9.69
N ARG A 170 -18.58 -0.72 -10.15
CA ARG A 170 -19.73 -0.34 -9.30
C ARG A 170 -20.62 -1.50 -8.89
N SER A 171 -20.48 -2.67 -9.52
CA SER A 171 -21.25 -3.87 -9.17
C SER A 171 -20.55 -4.81 -8.18
N VAL A 172 -19.30 -4.56 -7.79
CA VAL A 172 -18.60 -5.35 -6.76
C VAL A 172 -19.38 -5.30 -5.44
N ASP A 173 -19.57 -6.45 -4.81
CA ASP A 173 -20.43 -6.57 -3.62
C ASP A 173 -19.77 -6.01 -2.36
N ARG A 174 -18.45 -6.17 -2.21
CA ARG A 174 -17.69 -5.64 -1.09
C ARG A 174 -16.30 -5.18 -1.53
N TYR A 175 -15.92 -3.99 -1.12
CA TYR A 175 -14.57 -3.46 -1.30
C TYR A 175 -13.77 -3.52 -0.01
N ILE A 176 -12.55 -3.99 -0.11
CA ILE A 176 -11.53 -3.87 0.94
C ILE A 176 -10.64 -2.69 0.56
N ALA A 177 -10.79 -1.61 1.29
CA ALA A 177 -9.91 -0.45 1.25
C ALA A 177 -8.74 -0.70 2.21
N LEU A 178 -7.50 -0.64 1.72
CA LEU A 178 -6.33 -0.92 2.55
C LEU A 178 -6.08 0.17 3.61
N THR A 179 -6.61 1.37 3.38
CA THR A 179 -6.50 2.53 4.27
C THR A 179 -7.73 3.43 4.13
N SER A 180 -7.91 4.39 5.05
CA SER A 180 -8.94 5.43 4.97
C SER A 180 -8.86 6.21 3.65
N ALA A 181 -7.67 6.55 3.18
CA ALA A 181 -7.48 7.26 1.92
C ALA A 181 -8.00 6.48 0.69
N ILE A 182 -7.91 5.14 0.70
CA ILE A 182 -8.52 4.30 -0.35
C ILE A 182 -10.05 4.23 -0.17
N ALA A 183 -10.54 4.23 1.07
CA ALA A 183 -11.98 4.29 1.30
C ALA A 183 -12.57 5.61 0.74
N ASP A 184 -11.90 6.74 0.96
CA ASP A 184 -12.30 8.04 0.40
C ASP A 184 -12.26 8.04 -1.12
N HIS A 185 -11.21 7.48 -1.72
CA HIS A 185 -11.13 7.29 -3.17
C HIS A 185 -12.32 6.49 -3.73
N LEU A 186 -12.74 5.41 -3.04
CA LEU A 186 -13.88 4.59 -3.45
C LEU A 186 -15.20 5.35 -3.31
N ARG A 187 -15.39 6.14 -2.23
CA ARG A 187 -16.54 7.03 -2.05
C ARG A 187 -16.67 8.04 -3.20
N GLU A 188 -15.56 8.70 -3.52
CA GLU A 188 -15.49 9.65 -4.63
C GLU A 188 -15.72 8.97 -6.00
N TYR A 189 -15.35 7.71 -6.15
CA TYR A 189 -15.67 6.92 -7.33
C TYR A 189 -17.16 6.55 -7.42
N GLY A 190 -17.91 6.71 -6.33
CA GLY A 190 -19.35 6.46 -6.20
C GLY A 190 -19.70 5.06 -5.72
N ILE A 191 -18.82 4.47 -4.88
CA ILE A 191 -19.14 3.24 -4.15
C ILE A 191 -19.82 3.62 -2.82
N PRO A 192 -20.99 3.03 -2.50
CA PRO A 192 -21.67 3.28 -1.25
C PRO A 192 -20.87 2.80 -0.02
N ASP A 193 -20.96 3.53 1.10
CA ASP A 193 -20.21 3.25 2.32
C ASP A 193 -20.43 1.83 2.86
N GLU A 194 -21.65 1.33 2.78
CA GLU A 194 -22.01 -0.01 3.23
C GLU A 194 -21.29 -1.12 2.46
N ARG A 195 -20.68 -0.81 1.30
CA ARG A 195 -19.86 -1.75 0.52
C ARG A 195 -18.36 -1.58 0.76
N ILE A 196 -17.92 -0.61 1.54
CA ILE A 196 -16.51 -0.32 1.80
C ILE A 196 -16.15 -0.78 3.20
N VAL A 197 -15.08 -1.55 3.32
CA VAL A 197 -14.50 -1.95 4.61
C VAL A 197 -13.03 -1.60 4.60
N VAL A 198 -12.57 -0.88 5.62
CA VAL A 198 -11.13 -0.63 5.79
C VAL A 198 -10.50 -1.86 6.46
N LYS A 199 -9.60 -2.53 5.74
CA LYS A 199 -8.81 -3.67 6.22
C LYS A 199 -7.41 -3.58 5.62
N PRO A 200 -6.37 -3.32 6.43
CA PRO A 200 -5.01 -3.26 5.94
C PRO A 200 -4.48 -4.65 5.54
N ASN A 201 -3.30 -4.68 4.92
CA ASN A 201 -2.52 -5.89 4.81
C ASN A 201 -1.79 -6.17 6.12
N SER A 202 -1.37 -7.42 6.31
CA SER A 202 -0.50 -7.84 7.40
C SER A 202 0.93 -8.07 6.91
N VAL A 203 1.87 -8.04 7.84
CA VAL A 203 3.22 -8.56 7.66
C VAL A 203 3.51 -9.59 8.76
N PRO A 204 4.40 -10.56 8.53
CA PRO A 204 4.75 -11.54 9.56
C PRO A 204 5.29 -10.87 10.82
N ASP A 205 4.92 -11.42 11.99
CA ASP A 205 5.46 -10.95 13.26
C ASP A 205 6.95 -11.35 13.38
N PRO A 206 7.87 -10.39 13.55
CA PRO A 206 9.29 -10.69 13.77
C PRO A 206 9.58 -11.24 15.18
N GLY A 207 8.58 -11.29 16.08
CA GLY A 207 8.72 -11.62 17.47
C GLY A 207 8.96 -10.41 18.37
N GLN A 208 9.59 -10.62 19.52
CA GLN A 208 9.87 -9.55 20.47
C GLN A 208 10.77 -8.46 19.83
N PRO A 209 10.40 -7.19 19.92
CA PRO A 209 11.23 -6.10 19.41
C PRO A 209 12.59 -6.06 20.09
N ALA A 210 13.65 -5.93 19.32
CA ALA A 210 14.97 -5.59 19.84
C ALA A 210 14.95 -4.15 20.42
N PRO A 211 15.87 -3.80 21.35
CA PRO A 211 16.04 -2.41 21.78
C PRO A 211 16.16 -1.46 20.60
N LEU A 212 15.77 -0.20 20.80
CA LEU A 212 15.92 0.80 19.72
C LEU A 212 17.40 0.92 19.33
N GLY A 213 17.64 0.92 18.03
CA GLY A 213 18.93 1.29 17.45
C GLY A 213 19.16 2.80 17.48
N ASP A 214 19.98 3.29 16.55
CA ASP A 214 20.28 4.71 16.41
C ASP A 214 19.89 5.26 15.03
N GLY A 215 19.68 6.57 14.94
CA GLY A 215 19.43 7.27 13.68
C GLY A 215 18.19 6.78 12.94
N PHE A 216 18.25 6.84 11.61
CA PHE A 216 17.08 6.69 10.74
C PHE A 216 17.30 5.65 9.65
N LEU A 217 16.22 4.98 9.24
CA LEU A 217 16.17 4.10 8.08
C LEU A 217 15.17 4.63 7.06
N TYR A 218 15.60 4.79 5.83
CA TYR A 218 14.73 4.90 4.66
C TYR A 218 14.87 3.62 3.83
N MET A 219 13.75 2.98 3.50
CA MET A 219 13.76 1.74 2.73
C MET A 219 12.59 1.74 1.73
N ALA A 220 12.92 1.92 0.44
CA ALA A 220 11.94 1.94 -0.64
C ALA A 220 12.63 1.73 -1.99
N ARG A 221 11.85 1.57 -3.07
CA ARG A 221 12.38 1.77 -4.42
C ARG A 221 12.89 3.20 -4.55
N LEU A 222 14.08 3.37 -5.09
CA LEU A 222 14.71 4.69 -5.27
C LEU A 222 14.15 5.37 -6.54
N SER A 223 12.93 5.89 -6.44
CA SER A 223 12.19 6.54 -7.51
C SER A 223 11.54 7.85 -7.03
N PRO A 224 11.24 8.82 -7.90
CA PRO A 224 10.76 10.15 -7.51
C PRO A 224 9.52 10.12 -6.61
N GLU A 225 8.57 9.23 -6.89
CA GLU A 225 7.34 9.12 -6.10
C GLU A 225 7.59 8.64 -4.67
N LYS A 226 8.75 8.02 -4.39
CA LYS A 226 9.12 7.57 -3.04
C LYS A 226 9.89 8.62 -2.24
N GLY A 227 10.35 9.70 -2.87
CA GLY A 227 10.84 10.91 -2.21
C GLY A 227 12.18 10.79 -1.50
N VAL A 228 13.09 9.95 -2.01
CA VAL A 228 14.46 9.88 -1.45
C VAL A 228 15.21 11.20 -1.65
N ASP A 229 14.94 11.91 -2.73
CA ASP A 229 15.46 13.25 -3.03
C ASP A 229 14.96 14.29 -1.99
N LEU A 230 13.65 14.26 -1.69
CA LEU A 230 13.06 15.05 -0.62
C LEU A 230 13.77 14.81 0.74
N LEU A 231 14.02 13.53 1.06
CA LEU A 231 14.69 13.16 2.30
C LEU A 231 16.13 13.66 2.34
N LEU A 232 16.89 13.47 1.26
CA LEU A 232 18.28 13.91 1.21
C LEU A 232 18.41 15.43 1.28
N ASP A 233 17.47 16.18 0.68
CA ASP A 233 17.42 17.64 0.82
C ASP A 233 17.07 18.09 2.23
N ALA A 234 16.18 17.38 2.91
CA ALA A 234 15.87 17.62 4.31
C ALA A 234 17.09 17.31 5.21
N TRP A 235 17.77 16.18 4.95
CA TRP A 235 18.94 15.75 5.73
C TRP A 235 20.12 16.74 5.63
N ARG A 236 20.37 17.28 4.45
CA ARG A 236 21.45 18.30 4.23
C ARG A 236 21.25 19.58 5.02
N ARG A 237 20.05 19.87 5.52
CA ARG A 237 19.77 21.06 6.35
C ARG A 237 20.30 20.94 7.78
N HIS A 238 20.77 19.75 8.18
CA HIS A 238 21.35 19.49 9.48
C HIS A 238 22.88 19.34 9.39
N PRO A 239 23.63 19.75 10.45
CA PRO A 239 25.06 19.46 10.54
C PRO A 239 25.32 17.95 10.45
N VAL A 240 26.46 17.58 9.90
CA VAL A 240 26.90 16.18 9.80
C VAL A 240 26.93 15.54 11.19
N GLY A 241 26.30 14.38 11.33
CA GLY A 241 26.23 13.61 12.57
C GLY A 241 25.24 14.10 13.62
N ALA A 242 24.59 15.28 13.44
CA ALA A 242 23.65 15.82 14.43
C ALA A 242 22.44 14.92 14.68
N LEU A 243 22.02 14.14 13.70
CA LEU A 243 20.88 13.23 13.73
C LEU A 243 21.29 11.74 13.79
N GLY A 244 22.57 11.43 14.05
CA GLY A 244 23.07 10.08 13.93
C GLY A 244 23.22 9.64 12.47
N THR A 245 22.95 8.37 12.17
CA THR A 245 23.13 7.78 10.84
C THR A 245 21.82 7.71 10.08
N LEU A 246 21.78 8.20 8.83
CA LEU A 246 20.75 7.90 7.86
C LEU A 246 21.15 6.66 7.04
N ARG A 247 20.45 5.56 7.24
CA ARG A 247 20.60 4.34 6.43
C ARG A 247 19.60 4.38 5.28
N VAL A 248 20.06 4.22 4.05
CA VAL A 248 19.21 4.20 2.84
C VAL A 248 19.32 2.85 2.17
N ALA A 249 18.21 2.13 2.05
CA ALA A 249 18.12 0.83 1.40
C ALA A 249 17.15 0.85 0.22
N GLY A 250 17.49 0.09 -0.82
CA GLY A 250 16.71 -0.07 -2.04
C GLY A 250 17.52 0.13 -3.30
N ASP A 251 16.85 0.05 -4.44
CA ASP A 251 17.43 0.28 -5.77
C ASP A 251 16.41 1.02 -6.66
N GLY A 252 16.87 1.68 -7.72
CA GLY A 252 16.03 2.41 -8.66
C GLY A 252 16.77 3.53 -9.37
N GLU A 253 16.04 4.34 -10.14
CA GLU A 253 16.62 5.39 -11.00
C GLU A 253 17.35 6.50 -10.21
N LEU A 254 16.98 6.73 -8.93
CA LEU A 254 17.63 7.71 -8.05
C LEU A 254 18.79 7.13 -7.23
N ARG A 255 19.23 5.88 -7.49
CA ARG A 255 20.40 5.30 -6.85
C ARG A 255 21.66 6.17 -6.98
N PRO A 256 22.01 6.76 -8.14
CA PRO A 256 23.19 7.62 -8.23
C PRO A 256 23.16 8.83 -7.30
N LEU A 257 21.95 9.37 -7.01
CA LEU A 257 21.79 10.47 -6.06
C LEU A 257 22.12 10.03 -4.62
N VAL A 258 21.71 8.82 -4.24
CA VAL A 258 21.99 8.25 -2.90
C VAL A 258 23.47 7.94 -2.75
N GLU A 259 24.10 7.34 -3.77
CA GLU A 259 25.53 7.05 -3.78
C GLU A 259 26.38 8.33 -3.66
N ALA A 260 25.99 9.39 -4.37
CA ALA A 260 26.64 10.69 -4.27
C ALA A 260 26.50 11.29 -2.85
N ALA A 261 25.30 11.22 -2.25
CA ALA A 261 25.07 11.70 -0.90
C ALA A 261 25.89 10.92 0.15
N ALA A 262 26.01 9.59 0.00
CA ALA A 262 26.84 8.76 0.88
C ALA A 262 28.33 9.03 0.73
N ALA A 263 28.80 9.39 -0.46
CA ALA A 263 30.18 9.81 -0.69
C ALA A 263 30.49 11.19 -0.11
N GLU A 264 29.52 12.10 -0.11
CA GLU A 264 29.66 13.46 0.40
C GLU A 264 29.54 13.54 1.94
N ARG A 265 28.68 12.69 2.54
CA ARG A 265 28.29 12.78 3.96
C ARG A 265 28.54 11.46 4.69
N PRO A 266 29.46 11.40 5.66
CA PRO A 266 29.75 10.17 6.41
C PRO A 266 28.60 9.68 7.29
N ASP A 267 27.58 10.52 7.55
CA ASP A 267 26.37 10.18 8.29
C ASP A 267 25.25 9.64 7.38
N VAL A 268 25.51 9.45 6.06
CA VAL A 268 24.61 8.79 5.12
C VAL A 268 25.24 7.47 4.67
N VAL A 269 24.54 6.35 4.88
CA VAL A 269 25.02 5.01 4.53
C VAL A 269 24.07 4.36 3.53
N TYR A 270 24.55 4.07 2.32
CA TYR A 270 23.79 3.34 1.34
C TYR A 270 23.98 1.82 1.53
N LEU A 271 22.87 1.11 1.75
CA LEU A 271 22.86 -0.33 2.03
C LEU A 271 22.59 -1.19 0.79
N GLY A 272 22.25 -0.57 -0.35
CA GLY A 272 21.80 -1.29 -1.54
C GLY A 272 20.46 -1.98 -1.36
N GLN A 273 20.17 -2.94 -2.24
CA GLN A 273 18.98 -3.76 -2.13
C GLN A 273 19.19 -4.86 -1.08
N LEU A 274 18.28 -4.97 -0.12
CA LEU A 274 18.36 -5.91 0.98
C LEU A 274 17.46 -7.13 0.75
N ASP A 275 17.90 -8.29 1.20
CA ASP A 275 17.04 -9.45 1.41
C ASP A 275 16.26 -9.34 2.74
N ARG A 276 15.41 -10.31 3.05
CA ARG A 276 14.58 -10.28 4.28
C ARG A 276 15.40 -10.17 5.57
N ALA A 277 16.57 -10.83 5.63
CA ALA A 277 17.42 -10.78 6.81
C ALA A 277 18.09 -9.40 6.95
N GLY A 278 18.55 -8.83 5.83
CA GLY A 278 19.11 -7.48 5.75
C GLY A 278 18.08 -6.40 6.10
N VAL A 279 16.84 -6.55 5.63
CA VAL A 279 15.71 -5.66 6.00
C VAL A 279 15.52 -5.67 7.51
N ARG A 280 15.41 -6.84 8.12
CA ARG A 280 15.26 -6.98 9.57
C ARG A 280 16.41 -6.32 10.32
N ALA A 281 17.65 -6.63 9.95
CA ALA A 281 18.84 -6.05 10.58
C ALA A 281 18.88 -4.52 10.46
N ALA A 282 18.50 -3.96 9.30
CA ALA A 282 18.47 -2.51 9.09
C ALA A 282 17.37 -1.83 9.94
N VAL A 283 16.20 -2.45 10.07
CA VAL A 283 15.11 -1.96 10.94
C VAL A 283 15.55 -2.02 12.41
N GLU A 284 16.13 -3.13 12.86
CA GLU A 284 16.60 -3.29 14.24
C GLU A 284 17.72 -2.31 14.59
N ALA A 285 18.61 -2.00 13.66
CA ALA A 285 19.71 -1.04 13.83
C ALA A 285 19.26 0.43 13.90
N SER A 286 18.00 0.73 13.62
CA SER A 286 17.49 2.12 13.51
C SER A 286 16.51 2.45 14.63
N ALA A 287 16.44 3.73 14.98
CA ALA A 287 15.47 4.24 15.96
C ALA A 287 14.13 4.63 15.30
N VAL A 288 14.18 5.20 14.10
CA VAL A 288 13.01 5.71 13.36
C VAL A 288 13.10 5.24 11.91
N VAL A 289 11.94 4.85 11.33
CA VAL A 289 11.84 4.59 9.89
C VAL A 289 11.20 5.78 9.21
N ILE A 290 11.73 6.16 8.03
CA ILE A 290 11.21 7.29 7.25
C ILE A 290 10.43 6.80 6.04
N ALA A 291 9.24 7.36 5.83
CA ALA A 291 8.39 7.14 4.66
C ALA A 291 8.10 8.48 3.95
N ALA A 292 9.04 8.93 3.12
CA ALA A 292 9.04 10.26 2.48
C ALA A 292 8.25 10.32 1.17
N SER A 293 7.20 9.52 1.00
CA SER A 293 6.45 9.41 -0.26
C SER A 293 5.92 10.76 -0.74
N MET A 294 6.11 11.04 -2.03
CA MET A 294 5.63 12.24 -2.73
C MET A 294 4.29 12.02 -3.44
N TRP A 295 3.71 10.86 -3.31
CA TRP A 295 2.43 10.46 -3.91
C TRP A 295 1.48 9.87 -2.86
N HIS A 296 0.23 9.66 -3.25
CA HIS A 296 -0.75 8.97 -2.41
C HIS A 296 -0.42 7.48 -2.32
N ASP A 297 0.63 7.13 -1.57
CA ASP A 297 1.00 5.73 -1.35
C ASP A 297 -0.13 5.00 -0.63
N VAL A 298 -0.55 3.88 -1.18
CA VAL A 298 -1.75 3.19 -0.70
C VAL A 298 -1.52 2.56 0.67
N LEU A 299 -0.45 1.77 0.77
CA LEU A 299 -0.09 1.08 2.02
C LEU A 299 1.38 0.63 1.92
N PRO A 300 2.34 1.51 2.25
CA PRO A 300 3.74 1.14 2.28
C PRO A 300 4.02 0.13 3.40
N THR A 301 4.27 -1.13 3.04
CA THR A 301 4.46 -2.24 3.99
C THR A 301 5.65 -2.05 4.92
N VAL A 302 6.65 -1.29 4.49
CA VAL A 302 7.81 -0.91 5.32
C VAL A 302 7.37 -0.24 6.63
N ILE A 303 6.29 0.52 6.62
CA ILE A 303 5.72 1.11 7.84
C ILE A 303 5.23 0.00 8.77
N ILE A 304 4.48 -0.98 8.26
CA ILE A 304 3.98 -2.08 9.07
C ILE A 304 5.15 -2.92 9.61
N GLU A 305 6.19 -3.16 8.81
CA GLU A 305 7.42 -3.85 9.24
C GLU A 305 8.15 -3.09 10.35
N ALA A 306 8.22 -1.75 10.24
CA ALA A 306 8.77 -0.89 11.29
C ALA A 306 7.97 -1.00 12.60
N LEU A 307 6.64 -0.85 12.51
CA LEU A 307 5.75 -0.97 13.67
C LEU A 307 5.83 -2.35 14.33
N ALA A 308 5.90 -3.42 13.53
CA ALA A 308 6.09 -4.79 14.02
C ALA A 308 7.36 -4.94 14.85
N SER A 309 8.39 -4.21 14.50
CA SER A 309 9.67 -4.17 15.20
C SER A 309 9.74 -3.09 16.30
N GLY A 310 8.63 -2.43 16.63
CA GLY A 310 8.58 -1.37 17.61
C GLY A 310 9.31 -0.09 17.19
N ARG A 311 9.45 0.17 15.89
CA ARG A 311 10.06 1.40 15.37
C ARG A 311 8.97 2.38 14.96
N PRO A 312 8.89 3.57 15.59
CA PRO A 312 7.99 4.62 15.13
C PRO A 312 8.41 5.15 13.77
N VAL A 313 7.47 5.79 13.08
CA VAL A 313 7.66 6.23 11.70
C VAL A 313 7.51 7.74 11.57
N LEU A 314 8.43 8.37 10.84
CA LEU A 314 8.25 9.73 10.34
C LEU A 314 7.87 9.67 8.88
N GLY A 315 6.66 10.14 8.52
CA GLY A 315 6.17 10.07 7.16
C GLY A 315 5.59 11.37 6.62
N THR A 316 5.35 11.40 5.31
CA THR A 316 4.59 12.48 4.69
C THR A 316 3.09 12.28 4.90
N ALA A 317 2.33 13.37 5.04
CA ALA A 317 0.88 13.36 5.24
C ALA A 317 0.13 13.06 3.93
N LEU A 318 0.52 11.98 3.22
CA LEU A 318 -0.04 11.59 1.93
C LEU A 318 -0.53 10.14 1.92
N GLY A 319 -1.63 9.91 1.21
CA GLY A 319 -2.17 8.57 1.00
C GLY A 319 -2.50 7.83 2.30
N GLY A 320 -2.00 6.60 2.44
CA GLY A 320 -2.25 5.76 3.60
C GLY A 320 -1.29 5.96 4.76
N ILE A 321 -0.27 6.81 4.65
CA ILE A 321 0.73 7.00 5.70
C ILE A 321 0.11 7.52 7.00
N PRO A 322 -0.77 8.54 7.00
CA PRO A 322 -1.45 8.99 8.22
C PRO A 322 -2.23 7.86 8.91
N TYR A 323 -2.98 7.07 8.16
CA TYR A 323 -3.69 5.90 8.69
C TYR A 323 -2.73 4.90 9.35
N LEU A 324 -1.61 4.59 8.71
CA LEU A 324 -0.66 3.61 9.21
C LEU A 324 -0.03 4.01 10.55
N VAL A 325 0.28 5.29 10.74
CA VAL A 325 0.85 5.79 12.00
C VAL A 325 -0.19 6.23 13.03
N GLY A 326 -1.50 6.16 12.68
CA GLY A 326 -2.58 6.56 13.56
C GLY A 326 -2.72 8.07 13.72
N ALA A 327 -2.37 8.84 12.69
CA ALA A 327 -2.52 10.30 12.65
C ALA A 327 -3.81 10.75 11.92
N ASP A 328 -4.62 9.82 11.39
CA ASP A 328 -5.95 10.13 10.86
C ASP A 328 -6.90 10.51 12.00
N ALA A 329 -7.81 11.45 11.76
CA ALA A 329 -8.89 11.73 12.68
C ALA A 329 -9.74 10.46 12.92
N PRO A 330 -10.22 10.21 14.15
CA PRO A 330 -10.82 8.94 14.51
C PRO A 330 -12.13 8.69 13.77
N HIS A 331 -12.18 7.60 13.01
CA HIS A 331 -13.41 6.90 12.64
C HIS A 331 -13.59 5.62 13.49
N GLU A 332 -13.04 5.59 14.71
CA GLU A 332 -13.22 4.44 15.60
C GLU A 332 -13.70 4.85 17.00
N PRO A 333 -14.49 3.97 17.68
CA PRO A 333 -15.01 4.24 19.00
C PRO A 333 -13.90 4.29 20.05
N ALA A 334 -14.06 5.22 20.97
CA ALA A 334 -13.15 5.64 22.02
C ALA A 334 -12.41 4.51 22.76
N GLY A 335 -11.10 4.61 22.76
CA GLY A 335 -10.20 3.89 23.64
C GLY A 335 -8.80 4.48 23.51
N THR A 336 -8.35 5.26 24.52
CA THR A 336 -7.04 5.91 24.63
C THR A 336 -6.61 6.71 23.37
N GLY A 337 -7.05 7.97 23.32
CA GLY A 337 -6.79 8.84 22.18
C GLY A 337 -5.41 9.51 22.19
N PRO A 338 -5.00 10.11 21.05
CA PRO A 338 -3.72 10.80 20.85
C PRO A 338 -3.44 11.94 21.84
N ALA A 339 -4.46 12.43 22.56
CA ALA A 339 -4.32 13.50 23.54
C ALA A 339 -3.48 13.10 24.77
N GLU A 340 -3.52 11.82 25.20
CA GLU A 340 -2.69 11.37 26.34
C GLU A 340 -1.23 11.20 25.91
N VAL A 341 -0.98 10.74 24.68
CA VAL A 341 0.39 10.62 24.17
C VAL A 341 0.98 12.00 23.90
N ALA A 342 0.20 12.94 23.37
CA ALA A 342 0.61 14.32 23.18
C ALA A 342 0.95 14.99 24.52
N SER A 343 0.18 14.70 25.57
CA SER A 343 0.41 15.16 26.94
C SER A 343 1.64 14.51 27.58
N ALA A 344 1.92 13.23 27.28
CA ALA A 344 3.11 12.53 27.79
C ALA A 344 4.40 13.01 27.09
N VAL A 345 4.35 13.28 25.79
CA VAL A 345 5.48 13.89 25.04
C VAL A 345 5.70 15.35 25.47
N ALA A 346 4.64 16.08 25.84
CA ALA A 346 4.71 17.44 26.38
C ALA A 346 4.99 17.51 27.89
N GLY A 347 4.70 16.42 28.64
CA GLY A 347 4.72 16.40 30.11
C GLY A 347 5.89 15.66 30.79
N GLY A 348 6.85 15.15 30.08
CA GLY A 348 8.04 14.45 30.59
C GLY A 348 9.12 15.40 31.11
N GLY A 349 8.82 16.23 32.09
CA GLY A 349 9.79 17.06 32.78
C GLY A 349 9.10 18.23 33.46
N SER A 350 9.04 18.23 34.80
CA SER A 350 8.76 19.39 35.62
C SER A 350 9.95 20.34 35.58
N GLY A 351 10.25 20.86 34.40
CA GLY A 351 11.17 21.93 34.12
C GLY A 351 10.47 22.92 33.22
N SER A 352 10.38 24.16 33.62
CA SER A 352 9.80 25.30 32.92
C SER A 352 10.36 25.44 31.49
N GLY A 353 9.69 24.85 30.49
CA GLY A 353 10.11 24.86 29.10
C GLY A 353 9.47 23.75 28.27
N GLY A 354 8.16 23.51 28.43
CA GLY A 354 7.40 22.60 27.56
C GLY A 354 7.44 23.10 26.12
N SER A 355 8.33 22.58 25.29
CA SER A 355 8.41 22.88 23.86
C SER A 355 7.15 22.32 23.21
N ALA A 356 6.22 23.20 22.86
CA ALA A 356 5.07 22.83 22.05
C ALA A 356 5.57 22.18 20.76
N MET A 357 4.88 21.14 20.27
CA MET A 357 5.16 20.51 18.98
C MET A 357 5.28 21.59 17.90
N PRO A 358 6.34 21.63 17.09
CA PRO A 358 6.46 22.61 16.03
C PRO A 358 5.24 22.58 15.10
N ALA A 359 4.75 23.75 14.70
CA ALA A 359 3.62 23.84 13.79
C ALA A 359 3.88 23.04 12.52
N GLY A 360 2.87 22.32 12.01
CA GLY A 360 2.98 21.54 10.79
C GLY A 360 3.44 20.08 10.97
N ILE A 361 3.68 19.62 12.20
CA ILE A 361 3.94 18.21 12.52
C ILE A 361 2.68 17.61 13.13
N GLY A 362 2.06 16.64 12.43
CA GLY A 362 0.97 15.83 12.96
C GLY A 362 1.54 14.66 13.77
N LEU A 363 1.04 14.48 14.99
CA LEU A 363 1.39 13.35 15.85
C LEU A 363 0.32 12.26 15.71
N GLY A 364 0.77 11.03 15.41
CA GLY A 364 -0.02 9.83 15.48
C GLY A 364 0.39 8.94 16.64
N GLU A 365 -0.33 7.85 16.83
CA GLU A 365 -0.09 6.85 17.87
C GLU A 365 1.29 6.16 17.73
N ALA A 366 1.78 6.04 16.50
CA ALA A 366 2.99 5.27 16.18
C ALA A 366 3.99 6.05 15.32
N GLY A 367 3.91 7.37 15.29
CA GLY A 367 4.81 8.20 14.49
C GLY A 367 4.32 9.60 14.22
N TRP A 368 4.96 10.26 13.29
CA TRP A 368 4.72 11.64 12.90
C TRP A 368 4.44 11.76 11.42
N VAL A 369 3.65 12.74 11.04
CA VAL A 369 3.37 13.09 9.64
C VAL A 369 3.62 14.57 9.39
N VAL A 370 4.19 14.89 8.23
CA VAL A 370 4.51 16.26 7.81
C VAL A 370 4.09 16.49 6.35
N ALA A 371 4.00 17.75 5.96
CA ALA A 371 3.88 18.09 4.54
C ALA A 371 5.05 17.52 3.73
N PRO A 372 4.83 17.14 2.45
CA PRO A 372 5.86 16.58 1.56
C PRO A 372 6.81 17.70 1.07
N GLU A 373 7.47 18.36 2.00
CA GLU A 373 8.37 19.50 1.77
C GLU A 373 9.68 19.31 2.53
N PRO A 374 10.85 19.63 1.94
CA PRO A 374 12.14 19.45 2.60
C PRO A 374 12.26 20.18 3.93
N ALA A 375 11.66 21.37 4.05
CA ALA A 375 11.70 22.16 5.29
C ALA A 375 10.87 21.52 6.41
N ALA A 376 9.67 21.00 6.08
CA ALA A 376 8.80 20.35 7.04
C ALA A 376 9.41 19.02 7.54
N LEU A 377 9.96 18.24 6.62
CA LEU A 377 10.63 16.99 6.97
C LEU A 377 11.88 17.26 7.83
N ALA A 378 12.70 18.25 7.45
CA ALA A 378 13.87 18.64 8.23
C ALA A 378 13.50 19.06 9.66
N ALA A 379 12.46 19.87 9.84
CA ALA A 379 12.00 20.29 11.16
C ALA A 379 11.54 19.13 12.04
N ALA A 380 11.02 18.05 11.42
CA ALA A 380 10.50 16.89 12.14
C ALA A 380 11.58 15.85 12.51
N LEU A 381 12.70 15.79 11.81
CA LEU A 381 13.76 14.81 12.09
C LEU A 381 14.24 14.83 13.56
N PRO A 382 14.63 15.99 14.16
CA PRO A 382 15.04 16.01 15.57
C PRO A 382 13.89 15.69 16.53
N VAL A 383 12.65 16.05 16.19
CA VAL A 383 11.46 15.70 16.99
C VAL A 383 11.25 14.19 17.00
N ALA A 384 11.35 13.55 15.85
CA ALA A 384 11.21 12.09 15.72
C ALA A 384 12.35 11.35 16.44
N GLN A 385 13.58 11.83 16.35
CA GLN A 385 14.72 11.26 17.06
C GLN A 385 14.50 11.30 18.58
N ALA A 386 14.14 12.45 19.12
CA ALA A 386 13.90 12.61 20.55
C ALA A 386 12.68 11.83 21.04
N GLY A 387 11.63 11.75 20.23
CA GLY A 387 10.37 11.09 20.56
C GLY A 387 10.36 9.58 20.36
N ALA A 388 11.32 9.00 19.64
CA ALA A 388 11.32 7.59 19.30
C ALA A 388 11.20 6.64 20.51
N PRO A 389 11.93 6.85 21.64
CA PRO A 389 11.78 5.96 22.80
C PRO A 389 10.37 5.96 23.41
N LEU A 390 9.66 7.09 23.33
CA LEU A 390 8.30 7.20 23.85
C LEU A 390 7.27 6.51 22.97
N LEU A 391 7.46 6.55 21.65
CA LEU A 391 6.51 5.95 20.71
C LEU A 391 6.82 4.49 20.35
N ALA A 392 7.96 3.95 20.71
CA ALA A 392 8.33 2.56 20.39
C ALA A 392 7.32 1.53 20.94
N PRO A 393 6.87 1.61 22.21
CA PRO A 393 5.87 0.69 22.74
C PRO A 393 4.52 0.81 22.04
N THR A 394 4.07 2.03 21.74
CA THR A 394 2.78 2.25 21.05
C THR A 394 2.84 1.87 19.59
N ALA A 395 3.98 1.99 18.93
CA ALA A 395 4.21 1.51 17.58
C ALA A 395 4.02 -0.02 17.51
N ARG A 396 4.62 -0.78 18.45
CA ARG A 396 4.43 -2.23 18.54
C ARG A 396 2.99 -2.59 18.86
N ALA A 397 2.38 -1.93 19.85
CA ALA A 397 0.98 -2.17 20.23
C ALA A 397 0.01 -1.91 19.06
N ARG A 398 0.27 -0.89 18.24
CA ARG A 398 -0.51 -0.63 17.03
C ARG A 398 -0.39 -1.75 16.01
N TYR A 399 0.82 -2.27 15.77
CA TYR A 399 1.01 -3.43 14.91
C TYR A 399 0.18 -4.62 15.41
N GLU A 400 0.30 -4.98 16.68
CA GLU A 400 -0.38 -6.13 17.28
C GLU A 400 -1.90 -6.02 17.17
N ARG A 401 -2.45 -4.84 17.39
CA ARG A 401 -3.88 -4.58 17.37
C ARG A 401 -4.46 -4.48 15.95
N THR A 402 -3.68 -3.98 14.98
CA THR A 402 -4.22 -3.58 13.67
C THR A 402 -3.65 -4.38 12.50
N PHE A 403 -2.37 -4.75 12.54
CA PHE A 403 -1.65 -5.29 11.39
C PHE A 403 -1.13 -6.73 11.59
N HIS A 404 -1.33 -7.29 12.79
CA HIS A 404 -0.92 -8.67 13.06
C HIS A 404 -1.69 -9.65 12.14
N PRO A 405 -1.03 -10.68 11.59
CA PRO A 405 -1.65 -11.64 10.67
C PRO A 405 -2.97 -12.23 11.19
N ASP A 406 -3.04 -12.62 12.46
CA ASP A 406 -4.24 -13.21 13.04
C ASP A 406 -5.43 -12.24 13.08
N VAL A 407 -5.16 -10.97 13.38
CA VAL A 407 -6.18 -9.91 13.40
C VAL A 407 -6.71 -9.66 11.99
N VAL A 408 -5.80 -9.47 11.04
CA VAL A 408 -6.15 -9.15 9.65
C VAL A 408 -6.86 -10.33 8.97
N THR A 409 -6.40 -11.58 9.22
CA THR A 409 -7.03 -12.78 8.68
C THR A 409 -8.43 -12.98 9.25
N LYS A 410 -8.61 -12.76 10.56
CA LYS A 410 -9.94 -12.82 11.20
C LYS A 410 -10.90 -11.78 10.64
N GLN A 411 -10.43 -10.56 10.41
CA GLN A 411 -11.23 -9.52 9.74
C GLN A 411 -11.65 -9.96 8.34
N LEU A 412 -10.73 -10.54 7.56
CA LEU A 412 -11.02 -11.00 6.20
C LEU A 412 -12.06 -12.12 6.18
N ILE A 413 -11.95 -13.10 7.07
CA ILE A 413 -12.94 -14.18 7.22
C ILE A 413 -14.32 -13.60 7.58
N ASN A 414 -14.37 -12.62 8.48
CA ASN A 414 -15.61 -11.93 8.84
C ASN A 414 -16.22 -11.18 7.65
N ILE A 415 -15.40 -10.56 6.79
CA ILE A 415 -15.89 -9.91 5.57
C ILE A 415 -16.58 -10.94 4.66
N TYR A 416 -15.98 -12.10 4.45
CA TYR A 416 -16.59 -13.15 3.63
C TYR A 416 -17.89 -13.70 4.24
N ALA A 417 -17.93 -13.90 5.55
CA ALA A 417 -19.10 -14.42 6.25
C ALA A 417 -20.32 -13.47 6.18
N ASN A 418 -20.06 -12.15 6.00
CA ASN A 418 -21.11 -11.13 5.94
C ASN A 418 -21.39 -10.62 4.51
N LEU A 419 -21.04 -11.39 3.49
CA LEU A 419 -21.40 -11.07 2.11
C LEU A 419 -22.90 -11.30 1.86
N PRO A 420 -23.51 -10.50 0.99
CA PRO A 420 -24.89 -10.74 0.60
C PRO A 420 -24.99 -12.12 -0.07
N GLN A 421 -25.90 -12.94 0.43
CA GLN A 421 -26.19 -14.22 -0.22
C GLN A 421 -26.99 -13.95 -1.50
N THR A 422 -26.35 -14.11 -2.64
CA THR A 422 -27.05 -14.07 -3.93
C THR A 422 -27.85 -15.36 -4.08
N PRO A 423 -29.16 -15.32 -4.44
CA PRO A 423 -29.89 -16.54 -4.77
C PRO A 423 -29.14 -17.31 -5.83
N ARG A 424 -28.67 -18.51 -5.51
CA ARG A 424 -28.05 -19.40 -6.50
C ARG A 424 -29.18 -19.88 -7.43
N ASN A 425 -29.13 -19.48 -8.69
CA ASN A 425 -30.04 -20.08 -9.67
C ASN A 425 -29.76 -21.60 -9.71
N PRO A 426 -30.81 -22.41 -9.68
CA PRO A 426 -30.71 -23.88 -9.66
C PRO A 426 -29.97 -24.46 -10.86
#